data_511b57dfcb044bcb4510dada4b000371
#
_entry.id   511b57dfcb044bcb4510dada4b000371
#
_cell.length_a   1.000
_cell.length_b   1.000
_cell.length_c   1.000
_cell.angle_alpha   90.00
_cell.angle_beta   90.00
_cell.angle_gamma   90.00
#
_symmetry.space_group_name_H-M   'P 1'
#
loop_
_entity.id
_entity.type
_entity.pdbx_description
1 polymer ?
#
loop_
_entity_poly.entity_id
_entity_poly.type
_entity_poly.pdbx_seq_one_letter_code
_entity_poly.pdbx_strand_id
1 'polypeptide(L)'
;LIPLCAVEVLPLATIRRLPGFEKRLRWFLANEHDLASHVCFGESGDEPSALLAIPSRARLERLLRYLLDEREFLSPYGVRSLSAVHKDQPFVLDVQGQQYRVDYTPGESTTAMFGGNSNWRGPIWLPINFLLIEALERYGRFFGDNLKVECPTGSGRMCTLQQ
;
A
#
# COMPACT_ATOMS: atom_id res chain seq x y z
N LEU A 1 -5.75 0.82 1.05
CA LEU A 1 -4.35 1.04 0.66
C LEU A 1 -3.40 1.16 1.85
N ILE A 2 -3.84 1.68 3.00
CA ILE A 2 -3.00 1.88 4.21
C ILE A 2 -2.15 0.67 4.61
N PRO A 3 -2.64 -0.61 4.55
CA PRO A 3 -1.81 -1.77 4.85
C PRO A 3 -0.55 -1.92 3.98
N LEU A 4 -0.50 -1.27 2.80
CA LEU A 4 0.71 -1.26 1.95
C LEU A 4 1.90 -0.61 2.66
N CYS A 5 1.66 0.40 3.51
CA CYS A 5 2.71 1.13 4.21
C CYS A 5 3.39 0.30 5.30
N ALA A 6 2.78 -0.82 5.72
CA ALA A 6 3.34 -1.72 6.72
C ALA A 6 4.23 -2.77 6.06
N VAL A 7 5.40 -2.35 5.64
CA VAL A 7 6.40 -3.19 4.97
C VAL A 7 7.82 -2.82 5.40
N GLU A 8 8.66 -3.83 5.62
CA GLU A 8 10.10 -3.66 5.85
C GLU A 8 10.89 -4.82 5.25
N VAL A 9 12.07 -4.53 4.75
CA VAL A 9 13.01 -5.51 4.21
C VAL A 9 14.23 -5.55 5.12
N LEU A 10 14.45 -6.69 5.76
CA LEU A 10 15.57 -6.90 6.67
C LEU A 10 16.61 -7.84 6.06
N PRO A 11 17.83 -7.36 5.74
CA PRO A 11 18.93 -8.23 5.35
C PRO A 11 19.21 -9.27 6.41
N LEU A 12 19.37 -10.54 6.02
CA LEU A 12 19.68 -11.62 6.97
C LEU A 12 21.02 -11.39 7.68
N ALA A 13 21.95 -10.74 7.01
CA ALA A 13 23.23 -10.33 7.64
C ALA A 13 22.99 -9.42 8.83
N THR A 14 22.06 -8.46 8.72
CA THR A 14 21.68 -7.56 9.83
C THR A 14 21.02 -8.34 10.97
N ILE A 15 20.10 -9.25 10.66
CA ILE A 15 19.41 -10.09 11.66
C ILE A 15 20.44 -10.90 12.46
N ARG A 16 21.42 -11.54 11.77
CA ARG A 16 22.49 -12.35 12.42
C ARG A 16 23.41 -11.53 13.33
N ARG A 17 23.57 -10.24 13.06
CA ARG A 17 24.36 -9.33 13.94
C ARG A 17 23.63 -8.97 15.25
N LEU A 18 22.35 -9.31 15.36
CA LEU A 18 21.49 -9.01 16.50
C LEU A 18 20.98 -10.33 17.13
N PRO A 19 21.81 -11.07 17.91
CA PRO A 19 21.49 -12.42 18.35
C PRO A 19 20.23 -12.50 19.21
N GLY A 20 19.94 -11.47 20.00
CA GLY A 20 18.69 -11.40 20.78
C GLY A 20 17.44 -11.28 19.91
N PHE A 21 17.52 -10.50 18.84
CA PHE A 21 16.44 -10.37 17.85
C PHE A 21 16.29 -11.66 17.02
N GLU A 22 17.40 -12.21 16.53
CA GLU A 22 17.40 -13.46 15.77
C GLU A 22 16.74 -14.60 16.55
N LYS A 23 17.08 -14.76 17.83
CA LYS A 23 16.48 -15.77 18.71
C LYS A 23 14.96 -15.59 18.83
N ARG A 24 14.48 -14.36 19.00
CA ARG A 24 13.05 -14.05 19.11
C ARG A 24 12.34 -14.26 17.79
N LEU A 25 12.95 -13.86 16.67
CA LEU A 25 12.40 -14.07 15.34
C LEU A 25 12.25 -15.57 15.03
N ARG A 26 13.25 -16.39 15.32
CA ARG A 26 13.18 -17.84 15.16
C ARG A 26 12.07 -18.46 16.02
N TRP A 27 11.95 -18.01 17.28
CA TRP A 27 10.88 -18.46 18.16
C TRP A 27 9.51 -18.07 17.60
N PHE A 28 9.34 -16.82 17.14
CA PHE A 28 8.11 -16.33 16.53
C PHE A 28 7.71 -17.15 15.30
N LEU A 29 8.65 -17.40 14.40
CA LEU A 29 8.41 -18.20 13.20
C LEU A 29 8.02 -19.65 13.52
N ALA A 30 8.52 -20.21 14.63
CA ALA A 30 8.23 -21.57 15.04
C ALA A 30 6.93 -21.73 15.83
N ASN A 31 6.41 -20.66 16.47
CA ASN A 31 5.29 -20.77 17.40
C ASN A 31 4.04 -20.00 16.95
N GLU A 32 4.19 -18.95 16.13
CA GLU A 32 3.11 -18.05 15.73
C GLU A 32 2.82 -18.22 14.22
N HIS A 33 2.40 -19.41 13.80
CA HIS A 33 2.28 -19.79 12.38
C HIS A 33 1.41 -18.85 11.55
N ASP A 34 0.27 -18.41 12.08
CA ASP A 34 -0.65 -17.50 11.37
C ASP A 34 0.02 -16.15 11.10
N LEU A 35 0.69 -15.59 12.09
CA LEU A 35 1.38 -14.31 11.98
C LEU A 35 2.70 -14.44 11.21
N ALA A 36 3.37 -15.59 11.32
CA ALA A 36 4.60 -15.88 10.58
C ALA A 36 4.38 -15.94 9.06
N SER A 37 3.14 -16.20 8.61
CA SER A 37 2.77 -16.15 7.19
C SER A 37 2.95 -14.78 6.54
N HIS A 38 3.11 -13.73 7.35
CA HIS A 38 3.40 -12.36 6.91
C HIS A 38 4.91 -12.07 6.77
N VAL A 39 5.77 -13.04 7.07
CA VAL A 39 7.22 -12.96 6.88
C VAL A 39 7.61 -13.85 5.71
N CYS A 40 8.16 -13.24 4.67
CA CYS A 40 8.65 -13.97 3.50
C CYS A 40 10.17 -13.90 3.44
N PHE A 41 10.82 -15.02 3.16
CA PHE A 41 12.27 -15.07 2.93
C PHE A 41 12.55 -15.13 1.44
N GLY A 42 13.57 -14.41 0.99
CA GLY A 42 13.97 -14.33 -0.41
C GLY A 42 15.27 -13.55 -0.56
N GLU A 43 15.51 -13.10 -1.77
CA GLU A 43 16.64 -12.23 -2.09
C GLU A 43 16.12 -10.84 -2.41
N SER A 44 16.78 -9.82 -1.87
CA SER A 44 16.56 -8.42 -2.20
C SER A 44 17.77 -7.94 -3.00
N GLY A 45 17.64 -7.92 -4.34
CA GLY A 45 18.80 -7.89 -5.19
C GLY A 45 19.60 -9.17 -5.02
N ASP A 46 20.91 -9.07 -4.75
CA ASP A 46 21.80 -10.21 -4.50
C ASP A 46 21.94 -10.55 -2.98
N GLU A 47 21.17 -9.94 -2.12
CA GLU A 47 21.29 -10.11 -0.67
C GLU A 47 20.11 -10.90 -0.08
N PRO A 48 20.36 -12.04 0.60
CA PRO A 48 19.34 -12.77 1.31
C PRO A 48 18.65 -11.90 2.36
N SER A 49 17.33 -11.81 2.28
CA SER A 49 16.54 -10.87 3.08
C SER A 49 15.22 -11.47 3.54
N ALA A 50 14.66 -10.90 4.60
CA ALA A 50 13.31 -11.16 5.07
C ALA A 50 12.42 -9.96 4.75
N LEU A 51 11.30 -10.19 4.07
CA LEU A 51 10.22 -9.22 3.89
C LEU A 51 9.20 -9.41 5.00
N LEU A 52 8.97 -8.38 5.77
CA LEU A 52 7.90 -8.28 6.76
C LEU A 52 6.82 -7.38 6.18
N ALA A 53 5.64 -7.92 5.88
CA ALA A 53 4.56 -7.14 5.25
C ALA A 53 3.18 -7.66 5.66
N ILE A 54 2.23 -6.76 5.93
CA ILE A 54 0.85 -7.16 6.24
C ILE A 54 0.17 -7.83 5.02
N PRO A 55 0.22 -7.28 3.80
CA PRO A 55 -0.38 -7.94 2.66
C PRO A 55 0.46 -9.10 2.17
N SER A 56 -0.15 -10.27 1.98
CA SER A 56 0.47 -11.35 1.20
C SER A 56 0.69 -10.88 -0.25
N ARG A 57 1.55 -11.58 -1.00
CA ARG A 57 1.82 -11.25 -2.41
C ARG A 57 0.54 -11.09 -3.24
N ALA A 58 -0.39 -12.03 -3.14
CA ALA A 58 -1.66 -11.97 -3.87
C ALA A 58 -2.54 -10.77 -3.46
N ARG A 59 -2.50 -10.37 -2.19
CA ARG A 59 -3.17 -9.16 -1.71
C ARG A 59 -2.46 -7.90 -2.18
N LEU A 60 -1.13 -7.89 -2.18
CA LEU A 60 -0.32 -6.80 -2.73
C LEU A 60 -0.67 -6.53 -4.20
N GLU A 61 -0.65 -7.57 -5.03
CA GLU A 61 -0.99 -7.45 -6.45
C GLU A 61 -2.41 -6.89 -6.66
N ARG A 62 -3.39 -7.31 -5.86
CA ARG A 62 -4.75 -6.75 -5.91
C ARG A 62 -4.80 -5.29 -5.46
N LEU A 63 -4.11 -4.93 -4.39
CA LEU A 63 -4.05 -3.54 -3.91
C LEU A 63 -3.39 -2.63 -4.93
N LEU A 64 -2.34 -3.10 -5.61
CA LEU A 64 -1.65 -2.35 -6.65
C LEU A 64 -2.55 -2.09 -7.86
N ARG A 65 -3.43 -3.02 -8.24
CA ARG A 65 -4.42 -2.80 -9.31
C ARG A 65 -5.34 -1.62 -9.01
N TYR A 66 -5.79 -1.46 -7.77
CA TYR A 66 -6.59 -0.30 -7.36
C TYR A 66 -5.75 0.97 -7.27
N LEU A 67 -4.56 0.86 -6.67
CA LEU A 67 -3.65 1.99 -6.52
C LEU A 67 -3.29 2.63 -7.86
N LEU A 68 -3.06 1.80 -8.89
CA LEU A 68 -2.59 2.19 -10.21
C LEU A 68 -3.72 2.33 -11.24
N ASP A 69 -4.99 2.23 -10.84
CA ASP A 69 -6.14 2.48 -11.70
C ASP A 69 -6.50 3.98 -11.67
N GLU A 70 -6.51 4.61 -12.84
CA GLU A 70 -6.87 6.02 -13.00
C GLU A 70 -8.34 6.30 -12.65
N ARG A 71 -9.21 5.30 -12.76
CA ARG A 71 -10.62 5.40 -12.33
C ARG A 71 -10.78 5.29 -10.82
N GLU A 72 -9.74 4.85 -10.13
CA GLU A 72 -9.70 4.69 -8.67
C GLU A 72 -8.76 5.73 -8.05
N PHE A 73 -7.52 5.34 -7.80
CA PHE A 73 -6.61 6.15 -7.00
C PHE A 73 -5.51 6.85 -7.77
N LEU A 74 -5.10 6.35 -8.96
CA LEU A 74 -4.03 6.98 -9.72
C LEU A 74 -4.49 8.29 -10.37
N SER A 75 -3.70 9.35 -10.20
CA SER A 75 -3.91 10.62 -10.91
C SER A 75 -2.58 11.19 -11.41
N PRO A 76 -2.61 12.17 -12.34
CA PRO A 76 -1.39 12.85 -12.78
C PRO A 76 -0.62 13.58 -11.67
N TYR A 77 -1.26 13.79 -10.51
CA TYR A 77 -0.72 14.56 -9.39
C TYR A 77 -0.34 13.69 -8.19
N GLY A 78 -0.54 12.38 -8.28
CA GLY A 78 -0.29 11.41 -7.21
C GLY A 78 -1.50 10.56 -6.89
N VAL A 79 -1.39 9.79 -5.81
CA VAL A 79 -2.46 8.90 -5.34
C VAL A 79 -3.53 9.71 -4.62
N ARG A 80 -4.78 9.54 -5.08
CA ARG A 80 -5.95 10.22 -4.50
C ARG A 80 -6.19 9.78 -3.06
N SER A 81 -6.61 10.70 -2.23
CA SER A 81 -7.01 10.44 -0.83
C SER A 81 -8.34 9.67 -0.72
N LEU A 82 -9.17 9.74 -1.77
CA LEU A 82 -10.42 9.01 -1.94
C LEU A 82 -10.51 8.51 -3.38
N SER A 83 -11.06 7.32 -3.61
CA SER A 83 -11.27 6.80 -4.96
C SER A 83 -12.17 7.70 -5.79
N ALA A 84 -11.79 7.89 -7.06
CA ALA A 84 -12.57 8.69 -8.00
C ALA A 84 -13.94 8.08 -8.34
N VAL A 85 -14.18 6.79 -8.09
CA VAL A 85 -15.49 6.16 -8.27
C VAL A 85 -16.57 6.78 -7.40
N HIS A 86 -16.18 7.39 -6.26
CA HIS A 86 -17.10 8.09 -5.38
C HIS A 86 -17.61 9.44 -5.93
N LYS A 87 -17.19 9.84 -7.12
CA LYS A 87 -17.81 10.94 -7.85
C LYS A 87 -19.22 10.56 -8.31
N ASP A 88 -19.35 9.35 -8.87
CA ASP A 88 -20.61 8.87 -9.44
C ASP A 88 -21.37 7.92 -8.50
N GLN A 89 -20.64 7.29 -7.58
CA GLN A 89 -21.16 6.37 -6.57
C GLN A 89 -20.67 6.77 -5.18
N PRO A 90 -21.24 7.79 -4.56
CA PRO A 90 -20.87 8.25 -3.23
C PRO A 90 -21.00 7.13 -2.19
N PHE A 91 -20.06 7.11 -1.24
CA PHE A 91 -20.22 6.23 -0.08
C PHE A 91 -21.25 6.81 0.87
N VAL A 92 -22.27 6.03 1.20
CA VAL A 92 -23.35 6.41 2.10
C VAL A 92 -23.42 5.43 3.26
N LEU A 93 -23.41 5.96 4.47
CA LEU A 93 -23.56 5.20 5.70
C LEU A 93 -24.72 5.75 6.51
N ASP A 94 -25.68 4.90 6.85
CA ASP A 94 -26.77 5.26 7.78
C ASP A 94 -26.38 4.79 9.19
N VAL A 95 -26.40 5.72 10.14
CA VAL A 95 -26.16 5.44 11.55
C VAL A 95 -27.29 6.04 12.37
N GLN A 96 -28.11 5.19 12.96
CA GLN A 96 -29.25 5.58 13.80
C GLN A 96 -30.22 6.55 13.10
N GLY A 97 -30.47 6.35 11.81
CA GLY A 97 -31.36 7.20 11.01
C GLY A 97 -30.74 8.52 10.52
N GLN A 98 -29.46 8.75 10.84
CA GLN A 98 -28.70 9.86 10.28
C GLN A 98 -27.80 9.35 9.15
N GLN A 99 -27.92 9.96 7.98
CA GLN A 99 -27.15 9.60 6.80
C GLN A 99 -25.86 10.41 6.72
N TYR A 100 -24.73 9.67 6.61
CA TYR A 100 -23.41 10.22 6.37
C TYR A 100 -22.98 9.88 4.95
N ARG A 101 -22.46 10.87 4.22
CA ARG A 101 -22.09 10.73 2.82
C ARG A 101 -20.67 11.23 2.58
N VAL A 102 -19.91 10.48 1.77
CA VAL A 102 -18.57 10.87 1.31
C VAL A 102 -18.55 10.84 -0.20
N ASP A 103 -18.26 11.97 -0.82
CA ASP A 103 -18.16 12.17 -2.27
C ASP A 103 -16.71 12.48 -2.67
N TYR A 104 -16.31 12.07 -3.86
CA TYR A 104 -15.07 12.54 -4.47
C TYR A 104 -15.31 13.91 -5.13
N THR A 105 -14.79 14.95 -4.50
CA THR A 105 -14.90 16.35 -4.94
C THR A 105 -13.52 16.99 -5.03
N PRO A 106 -12.79 16.82 -6.17
CA PRO A 106 -11.39 17.24 -6.29
C PRO A 106 -11.18 18.77 -6.25
N GLY A 107 -12.24 19.56 -6.46
CA GLY A 107 -12.22 21.00 -6.25
C GLY A 107 -12.54 21.35 -4.79
N GLU A 108 -13.50 22.24 -4.58
CA GLU A 108 -13.98 22.59 -3.23
C GLU A 108 -14.85 21.48 -2.66
N SER A 109 -14.62 21.14 -1.39
CA SER A 109 -15.46 20.18 -0.67
C SER A 109 -16.85 20.74 -0.43
N THR A 110 -17.85 19.92 -0.67
CA THR A 110 -19.25 20.22 -0.32
C THR A 110 -19.62 19.80 1.10
N THR A 111 -18.73 19.06 1.77
CA THR A 111 -18.89 18.56 3.14
C THR A 111 -17.60 18.80 3.93
N ALA A 112 -17.68 18.71 5.26
CA ALA A 112 -16.52 18.80 6.15
C ALA A 112 -15.66 17.52 6.18
N MET A 113 -16.02 16.49 5.41
CA MET A 113 -15.37 15.17 5.47
C MET A 113 -14.03 15.14 4.71
N PHE A 114 -13.98 14.56 3.51
CA PHE A 114 -12.72 14.35 2.78
C PHE A 114 -12.85 14.71 1.30
N GLY A 115 -11.71 14.81 0.63
CA GLY A 115 -11.63 14.70 -0.83
C GLY A 115 -11.64 16.01 -1.59
N GLY A 116 -11.86 17.16 -0.96
CA GLY A 116 -11.77 18.47 -1.60
C GLY A 116 -10.64 19.33 -1.06
N ASN A 117 -10.30 20.40 -1.77
CA ASN A 117 -9.21 21.31 -1.41
C ASN A 117 -9.39 22.01 -0.06
N SER A 118 -10.63 22.23 0.35
CA SER A 118 -10.96 22.83 1.64
C SER A 118 -10.79 21.92 2.85
N ASN A 119 -10.54 20.62 2.62
CA ASN A 119 -10.24 19.69 3.69
C ASN A 119 -8.73 19.62 3.96
N TRP A 120 -8.33 19.33 5.20
CA TRP A 120 -6.94 19.23 5.61
C TRP A 120 -6.13 18.14 4.84
N ARG A 121 -6.78 17.15 4.27
CA ARG A 121 -6.14 16.12 3.42
C ARG A 121 -6.02 16.54 1.96
N GLY A 122 -6.94 17.36 1.49
CA GLY A 122 -7.09 17.65 0.08
C GLY A 122 -7.43 16.41 -0.78
N PRO A 123 -7.52 16.56 -2.11
CA PRO A 123 -7.74 15.45 -3.03
C PRO A 123 -6.51 14.52 -3.15
N ILE A 124 -5.31 15.04 -2.93
CA ILE A 124 -4.04 14.33 -2.87
C ILE A 124 -3.39 14.61 -1.51
N TRP A 125 -3.23 13.58 -0.69
CA TRP A 125 -2.62 13.73 0.63
C TRP A 125 -1.14 13.36 0.58
N LEU A 126 -0.28 14.35 0.49
CA LEU A 126 1.16 14.18 0.27
C LEU A 126 1.87 13.29 1.31
N PRO A 127 1.58 13.39 2.64
CA PRO A 127 2.23 12.49 3.60
C PRO A 127 1.97 11.01 3.34
N ILE A 128 0.74 10.65 2.93
CA ILE A 128 0.42 9.26 2.58
C ILE A 128 1.04 8.87 1.24
N ASN A 129 1.11 9.78 0.26
CA ASN A 129 1.82 9.52 -0.99
C ASN A 129 3.30 9.21 -0.73
N PHE A 130 3.96 9.98 0.15
CA PHE A 130 5.34 9.71 0.55
C PHE A 130 5.49 8.30 1.15
N LEU A 131 4.63 7.92 2.11
CA LEU A 131 4.67 6.59 2.73
C LEU A 131 4.39 5.46 1.72
N LEU A 132 3.52 5.70 0.74
CA LEU A 132 3.24 4.72 -0.32
C LEU A 132 4.44 4.55 -1.24
N ILE A 133 5.13 5.63 -1.63
CA ILE A 133 6.35 5.57 -2.45
C ILE A 133 7.43 4.78 -1.71
N GLU A 134 7.70 5.10 -0.45
CA GLU A 134 8.64 4.36 0.40
C GLU A 134 8.30 2.86 0.49
N ALA A 135 7.00 2.54 0.62
CA ALA A 135 6.54 1.16 0.66
C ALA A 135 6.76 0.45 -0.69
N LEU A 136 6.42 1.10 -1.81
CA LEU A 136 6.62 0.55 -3.15
C LEU A 136 8.11 0.31 -3.44
N GLU A 137 8.99 1.20 -3.01
CA GLU A 137 10.45 1.01 -3.12
C GLU A 137 10.93 -0.23 -2.34
N ARG A 138 10.39 -0.45 -1.12
CA ARG A 138 10.73 -1.65 -0.33
C ARG A 138 10.26 -2.92 -1.01
N TYR A 139 8.99 -2.96 -1.48
CA TYR A 139 8.49 -4.09 -2.26
C TYR A 139 9.27 -4.28 -3.55
N GLY A 140 9.57 -3.21 -4.27
CA GLY A 140 10.35 -3.24 -5.50
C GLY A 140 11.77 -3.78 -5.29
N ARG A 141 12.42 -3.39 -4.19
CA ARG A 141 13.74 -3.91 -3.80
C ARG A 141 13.70 -5.41 -3.52
N PHE A 142 12.66 -5.88 -2.81
CA PHE A 142 12.54 -7.30 -2.46
C PHE A 142 12.14 -8.18 -3.64
N PHE A 143 11.15 -7.76 -4.42
CA PHE A 143 10.63 -8.59 -5.51
C PHE A 143 11.38 -8.40 -6.83
N GLY A 144 12.00 -7.25 -7.07
CA GLY A 144 12.70 -6.94 -8.32
C GLY A 144 11.85 -7.24 -9.55
N ASP A 145 12.42 -7.94 -10.51
CA ASP A 145 11.75 -8.37 -11.74
C ASP A 145 10.72 -9.49 -11.55
N ASN A 146 10.68 -10.11 -10.37
CA ASN A 146 9.72 -11.18 -10.05
C ASN A 146 8.30 -10.65 -9.75
N LEU A 147 8.14 -9.34 -9.60
CA LEU A 147 6.83 -8.69 -9.45
C LEU A 147 6.69 -7.60 -10.48
N LYS A 148 5.84 -7.84 -11.47
CA LYS A 148 5.43 -6.84 -12.45
C LYS A 148 3.94 -6.61 -12.36
N VAL A 149 3.56 -5.35 -12.44
CA VAL A 149 2.17 -4.90 -12.39
C VAL A 149 1.89 -3.99 -13.57
N GLU A 150 0.64 -3.94 -13.97
CA GLU A 150 0.20 -3.08 -15.04
C GLU A 150 0.12 -1.63 -14.54
N CYS A 151 0.78 -0.70 -15.22
CA CYS A 151 0.82 0.70 -14.82
C CYS A 151 0.70 1.64 -16.03
N PRO A 152 -0.39 2.43 -16.13
CA PRO A 152 -1.65 2.34 -15.36
C PRO A 152 -2.38 1.00 -15.54
N THR A 153 -3.23 0.63 -14.58
CA THR A 153 -4.08 -0.57 -14.68
C THR A 153 -4.97 -0.49 -15.91
N GLY A 154 -5.01 -1.53 -16.75
CA GLY A 154 -5.75 -1.59 -18.00
C GLY A 154 -4.98 -1.04 -19.23
N SER A 155 -3.72 -0.62 -19.07
CA SER A 155 -2.89 -0.09 -20.17
C SER A 155 -2.16 -1.16 -20.98
N GLY A 156 -2.06 -2.39 -20.49
CA GLY A 156 -1.22 -3.45 -21.07
C GLY A 156 0.29 -3.28 -20.78
N ARG A 157 0.71 -2.18 -20.16
CA ARG A 157 2.12 -1.90 -19.87
C ARG A 157 2.53 -2.49 -18.52
N MET A 158 3.32 -3.56 -18.55
CA MET A 158 3.86 -4.19 -17.34
C MET A 158 5.11 -3.46 -16.87
N CYS A 159 5.12 -3.03 -15.60
CA CYS A 159 6.22 -2.32 -14.95
C CYS A 159 6.64 -3.07 -13.68
N THR A 160 7.90 -2.96 -13.31
CA THR A 160 8.35 -3.28 -11.94
C THR A 160 7.94 -2.14 -11.01
N LEU A 161 8.04 -2.35 -9.70
CA LEU A 161 7.70 -1.29 -8.72
C LEU A 161 8.80 -0.21 -8.60
N GLN A 162 9.90 -0.34 -9.34
CA GLN A 162 10.99 0.66 -9.41
C GLN A 162 10.89 1.56 -10.65
N GLN A 163 10.05 1.21 -11.61
CA GLN A 163 9.76 1.99 -12.82
C GLN A 163 8.59 2.95 -12.66
#